data_133669b01514439c916e7a1c36ce865d
#
_entry.id   133669b01514439c916e7a1c36ce865d
#
_cell.length_a   1.000
_cell.length_b   1.000
_cell.length_c   1.000
_cell.angle_alpha   90.00
_cell.angle_beta   90.00
_cell.angle_gamma   90.00
#
_symmetry.space_group_name_H-M   'P 1'
#
loop_
_entity.id
_entity.type
_entity.pdbx_description
1 polymer ?
#
loop_
_entity_poly.entity_id
_entity_poly.type
_entity_poly.pdbx_seq_one_letter_code
_entity_poly.pdbx_strand_id
1 'polypeptide(L)'
;MVLVLQQIVTRQEIVNSGYSFMKKIGFISTLILISFCQSSALAALDRFNDFALLDASGQFHQLSRYQHRKALVLMAYSADCPAMAEQLESYQQAQAKYSGQGIEFLLIDSADLGRSTLASYGLHLPLLEDDGQLVSESFEIRETGEVLVLNPLRSTLYYRGTASEALDSALAEVLAGGLNDTLNTPNTGCPIDYAAAERHRISPPDYATEVAPIIQKNCVGCHRQGGVGPFAMDSHIMIMGWSPMVREVLLNKRMPPTQVDPYVGHSEDARYLSKQELQTLIHWIDAGAPRGEFTADPLETVPEQNSGWVLGEPDFIATAPEQEVPSTGVLDYRYAYIDLSFTEDKWISAVQYRAGDASVLHHLMTFVTGPDEDFWGPEREELVVARRFVEGYSPGTDNVSVFTEGTGVLIPKGHRLAMQLHYVTNGQATLDSTQLGLYFSDAEGLQEKLVQAVATRFELPANTPNFPQQASHVFTHAAMITGVRARMNYRGKKMKFLVETAAGEQTEIFSVPAYNYGWQPHYILDEPIEIAAGSRVIVKGALDNSVSNPTNPDPDRVISFGLESWEEMFAGYFSFYAISQ
;
A
#
# COMPACT_ATOMS: atom_id res chain seq x y z
N MET A 1 11.31 -31.60 4.86
CA MET A 1 11.09 -32.10 3.48
C MET A 1 11.88 -33.39 3.20
N VAL A 2 11.96 -34.30 4.17
CA VAL A 2 12.66 -35.61 4.04
C VAL A 2 11.76 -36.77 4.50
N LEU A 3 10.51 -36.56 4.89
CA LEU A 3 9.60 -37.56 5.44
C LEU A 3 8.36 -37.88 4.55
N VAL A 4 8.32 -37.40 3.31
CA VAL A 4 7.19 -37.63 2.37
C VAL A 4 7.60 -38.50 1.17
N LEU A 5 8.86 -38.89 1.02
CA LEU A 5 9.37 -39.67 -0.11
C LEU A 5 9.52 -41.17 0.18
N GLN A 6 9.06 -41.70 1.31
CA GLN A 6 9.17 -43.13 1.65
C GLN A 6 7.86 -43.94 1.56
N GLN A 7 6.76 -43.35 1.06
CA GLN A 7 5.47 -44.08 0.89
C GLN A 7 5.02 -44.29 -0.55
N ILE A 8 5.84 -44.01 -1.56
CA ILE A 8 5.48 -44.19 -2.99
C ILE A 8 6.13 -45.45 -3.66
N VAL A 9 7.03 -46.14 -2.97
CA VAL A 9 7.77 -47.30 -3.59
C VAL A 9 7.18 -48.67 -3.27
N THR A 10 6.08 -48.78 -2.53
CA THR A 10 5.52 -50.10 -2.15
C THR A 10 4.16 -50.44 -2.77
N ARG A 11 3.79 -49.83 -3.90
CA ARG A 11 2.51 -50.16 -4.58
C ARG A 11 2.62 -50.56 -6.05
N GLN A 12 3.78 -50.99 -6.53
CA GLN A 12 3.97 -51.37 -7.93
C GLN A 12 4.34 -52.85 -8.15
N GLU A 13 4.15 -53.74 -7.18
CA GLU A 13 4.47 -55.19 -7.34
C GLU A 13 3.29 -56.15 -7.15
N ILE A 14 2.03 -55.72 -7.23
CA ILE A 14 0.87 -56.64 -7.16
C ILE A 14 -0.09 -56.41 -8.36
N VAL A 15 0.41 -56.37 -9.57
CA VAL A 15 -0.44 -56.46 -10.79
C VAL A 15 0.21 -57.28 -11.89
N ASN A 16 0.87 -58.35 -11.58
CA ASN A 16 1.27 -59.34 -12.61
C ASN A 16 1.17 -60.77 -12.09
N SER A 17 -0.03 -61.22 -11.76
CA SER A 17 -0.31 -62.69 -11.78
C SER A 17 -1.83 -62.89 -11.77
N GLY A 18 -2.41 -63.25 -12.90
CA GLY A 18 -3.84 -63.59 -12.95
C GLY A 18 -4.48 -63.58 -14.32
N TYR A 19 -3.76 -63.91 -15.37
CA TYR A 19 -4.40 -64.33 -16.63
C TYR A 19 -4.23 -65.84 -16.83
N SER A 20 -5.21 -66.56 -16.43
CA SER A 20 -5.68 -67.81 -17.11
C SER A 20 -6.67 -68.52 -16.19
N PHE A 21 -7.92 -68.56 -16.51
CA PHE A 21 -8.74 -69.78 -16.56
C PHE A 21 -10.23 -69.46 -16.65
N MET A 22 -10.81 -70.09 -17.64
CA MET A 22 -12.21 -70.53 -17.81
C MET A 22 -13.25 -69.55 -18.40
N LYS A 23 -13.45 -69.80 -19.69
CA LYS A 23 -14.75 -69.74 -20.36
C LYS A 23 -15.70 -70.78 -19.74
N LYS A 24 -16.93 -70.39 -19.38
CA LYS A 24 -18.23 -71.01 -19.79
C LYS A 24 -19.33 -70.62 -18.80
N ILE A 25 -20.50 -70.36 -19.40
CA ILE A 25 -21.87 -70.55 -18.90
C ILE A 25 -22.51 -69.40 -18.13
N GLY A 26 -23.63 -68.90 -18.68
CA GLY A 26 -24.78 -68.49 -17.93
C GLY A 26 -25.37 -67.10 -18.28
N PHE A 27 -26.32 -67.05 -19.22
CA PHE A 27 -27.30 -66.02 -19.36
C PHE A 27 -28.08 -65.84 -18.03
N ILE A 28 -27.87 -64.82 -17.30
CA ILE A 28 -28.81 -64.36 -16.25
C ILE A 28 -28.97 -62.84 -16.42
N SER A 29 -30.19 -62.48 -16.79
CA SER A 29 -30.64 -61.07 -16.83
C SER A 29 -30.49 -60.43 -15.43
N THR A 30 -29.52 -59.57 -15.25
CA THR A 30 -29.45 -58.74 -14.06
C THR A 30 -29.84 -57.31 -14.47
N LEU A 31 -31.04 -56.91 -14.04
CA LEU A 31 -31.46 -55.52 -14.04
C LEU A 31 -30.41 -54.72 -13.27
N ILE A 32 -29.61 -53.91 -13.95
CA ILE A 32 -28.78 -52.90 -13.32
C ILE A 32 -29.70 -51.73 -12.97
N LEU A 33 -30.09 -51.64 -11.70
CA LEU A 33 -30.57 -50.39 -11.12
C LEU A 33 -29.41 -49.39 -11.20
N ILE A 34 -29.45 -48.53 -12.21
CA ILE A 34 -28.65 -47.30 -12.21
C ILE A 34 -29.24 -46.40 -11.14
N SER A 35 -28.71 -46.50 -9.93
CA SER A 35 -28.93 -45.51 -8.88
C SER A 35 -28.26 -44.25 -9.38
N PHE A 36 -29.03 -43.32 -9.94
CA PHE A 36 -28.63 -41.93 -10.10
C PHE A 36 -28.34 -41.37 -8.72
N CYS A 37 -27.10 -41.45 -8.30
CA CYS A 37 -26.57 -40.58 -7.25
C CYS A 37 -26.62 -39.17 -7.83
N GLN A 38 -27.76 -38.48 -7.65
CA GLN A 38 -27.77 -37.03 -7.75
C GLN A 38 -26.86 -36.55 -6.66
N SER A 39 -25.60 -36.31 -7.00
CA SER A 39 -24.74 -35.41 -6.25
C SER A 39 -25.46 -34.07 -6.28
N SER A 40 -26.20 -33.77 -5.22
CA SER A 40 -26.55 -32.39 -4.94
C SER A 40 -25.22 -31.67 -4.86
N ALA A 41 -24.81 -31.00 -5.94
CA ALA A 41 -23.76 -30.01 -5.84
C ALA A 41 -24.28 -29.04 -4.76
N LEU A 42 -23.70 -29.09 -3.59
CA LEU A 42 -23.87 -28.01 -2.62
C LEU A 42 -23.51 -26.75 -3.37
N ALA A 43 -24.48 -25.89 -3.62
CA ALA A 43 -24.22 -24.61 -4.22
C ALA A 43 -23.19 -23.92 -3.29
N ALA A 44 -22.01 -23.69 -3.82
CA ALA A 44 -20.97 -22.99 -3.07
C ALA A 44 -21.26 -21.50 -3.20
N LEU A 45 -21.10 -20.74 -2.10
CA LEU A 45 -21.14 -19.29 -2.17
C LEU A 45 -20.10 -18.77 -3.16
N ASP A 46 -20.49 -17.80 -3.98
CA ASP A 46 -19.57 -17.14 -4.90
C ASP A 46 -18.44 -16.48 -4.11
N ARG A 47 -17.21 -16.64 -4.60
CA ARG A 47 -16.01 -16.07 -4.01
C ARG A 47 -15.55 -14.86 -4.77
N PHE A 48 -14.97 -13.92 -4.04
CA PHE A 48 -14.38 -12.71 -4.63
C PHE A 48 -13.02 -12.39 -3.98
N ASN A 49 -12.27 -11.52 -4.64
CA ASN A 49 -10.95 -11.09 -4.16
C ASN A 49 -11.06 -9.88 -3.22
N ASP A 50 -10.02 -9.68 -2.40
CA ASP A 50 -9.87 -8.46 -1.62
C ASP A 50 -9.69 -7.25 -2.54
N PHE A 51 -10.23 -6.11 -2.15
CA PHE A 51 -10.06 -4.84 -2.86
C PHE A 51 -9.85 -3.69 -1.88
N ALA A 52 -9.27 -2.60 -2.36
CA ALA A 52 -9.16 -1.37 -1.60
C ALA A 52 -9.44 -0.14 -2.46
N LEU A 53 -10.23 0.79 -1.93
CA LEU A 53 -10.59 2.05 -2.56
C LEU A 53 -10.53 3.19 -1.53
N LEU A 54 -10.34 4.41 -2.00
CA LEU A 54 -10.62 5.61 -1.22
C LEU A 54 -12.10 5.98 -1.36
N ASP A 55 -12.66 6.61 -0.35
CA ASP A 55 -13.96 7.26 -0.49
C ASP A 55 -13.80 8.73 -0.91
N ALA A 56 -14.91 9.38 -1.25
CA ALA A 56 -14.94 10.79 -1.66
C ALA A 56 -14.37 11.77 -0.61
N SER A 57 -14.18 11.34 0.64
CA SER A 57 -13.51 12.10 1.70
C SER A 57 -12.03 11.75 1.87
N GLY A 58 -11.49 10.88 1.01
CA GLY A 58 -10.11 10.40 1.06
C GLY A 58 -9.84 9.39 2.17
N GLN A 59 -10.85 8.71 2.72
CA GLN A 59 -10.64 7.62 3.65
C GLN A 59 -10.43 6.30 2.91
N PHE A 60 -9.52 5.49 3.42
CA PHE A 60 -9.17 4.20 2.84
C PHE A 60 -10.07 3.10 3.36
N HIS A 61 -10.68 2.37 2.44
CA HIS A 61 -11.52 1.21 2.67
C HIS A 61 -10.92 -0.01 1.98
N GLN A 62 -10.61 -1.04 2.75
CA GLN A 62 -10.17 -2.33 2.23
C GLN A 62 -11.08 -3.42 2.80
N LEU A 63 -11.57 -4.32 1.96
CA LEU A 63 -12.53 -5.35 2.35
C LEU A 63 -12.02 -6.19 3.53
N SER A 64 -10.77 -6.62 3.50
CA SER A 64 -10.18 -7.43 4.58
C SER A 64 -10.10 -6.71 5.93
N ARG A 65 -10.12 -5.39 5.97
CA ARG A 65 -10.19 -4.62 7.24
C ARG A 65 -11.58 -4.67 7.90
N TYR A 66 -12.59 -5.16 7.19
CA TYR A 66 -13.94 -5.38 7.71
C TYR A 66 -14.18 -6.80 8.22
N GLN A 67 -13.16 -7.66 8.31
CA GLN A 67 -13.30 -9.06 8.80
C GLN A 67 -13.91 -9.17 10.20
N HIS A 68 -13.86 -8.12 11.01
CA HIS A 68 -14.51 -8.02 12.30
C HIS A 68 -16.03 -7.76 12.20
N ARG A 69 -16.55 -7.42 11.01
CA ARG A 69 -17.97 -7.24 10.72
C ARG A 69 -18.62 -8.55 10.30
N LYS A 70 -19.91 -8.69 10.56
CA LYS A 70 -20.70 -9.85 10.13
C LYS A 70 -20.95 -9.83 8.63
N ALA A 71 -21.15 -8.64 8.09
CA ALA A 71 -21.24 -8.39 6.64
C ALA A 71 -20.83 -6.97 6.29
N LEU A 72 -20.44 -6.82 5.02
CA LEU A 72 -20.30 -5.53 4.32
C LEU A 72 -21.36 -5.48 3.23
N VAL A 73 -22.17 -4.43 3.22
CA VAL A 73 -23.17 -4.17 2.18
C VAL A 73 -22.66 -3.09 1.25
N LEU A 74 -22.58 -3.38 -0.03
CA LEU A 74 -22.07 -2.49 -1.07
C LEU A 74 -23.16 -2.26 -2.11
N MET A 75 -23.51 -1.00 -2.41
CA MET A 75 -24.47 -0.66 -3.45
C MET A 75 -23.79 0.15 -4.55
N ALA A 76 -23.97 -0.29 -5.81
CA ALA A 76 -23.55 0.45 -6.99
C ALA A 76 -24.34 1.75 -7.12
N TYR A 77 -23.62 2.88 -7.11
CA TYR A 77 -24.24 4.20 -7.11
C TYR A 77 -23.92 4.98 -8.38
N SER A 78 -24.92 5.65 -8.94
CA SER A 78 -24.77 6.69 -9.94
C SER A 78 -25.91 7.69 -9.82
N ALA A 79 -25.58 8.97 -9.62
CA ALA A 79 -26.57 10.03 -9.48
C ALA A 79 -27.39 10.26 -10.76
N ASP A 80 -26.87 9.87 -11.92
CA ASP A 80 -27.51 10.08 -13.22
C ASP A 80 -28.64 9.08 -13.50
N CYS A 81 -28.78 8.03 -12.68
CA CYS A 81 -29.83 7.04 -12.85
C CYS A 81 -31.13 7.50 -12.16
N PRO A 82 -32.25 7.65 -12.90
CA PRO A 82 -33.52 8.11 -12.34
C PRO A 82 -34.07 7.25 -11.19
N ALA A 83 -33.80 5.93 -11.21
CA ALA A 83 -34.26 5.01 -10.16
C ALA A 83 -33.41 5.12 -8.86
N MET A 84 -32.28 5.80 -8.89
CA MET A 84 -31.32 5.80 -7.78
C MET A 84 -31.87 6.43 -6.50
N ALA A 85 -32.70 7.46 -6.61
CA ALA A 85 -33.23 8.15 -5.43
C ALA A 85 -34.08 7.21 -4.54
N GLU A 86 -34.97 6.42 -5.14
CA GLU A 86 -35.82 5.44 -4.43
C GLU A 86 -34.99 4.27 -3.88
N GLN A 87 -34.04 3.79 -4.68
CA GLN A 87 -33.13 2.70 -4.26
C GLN A 87 -32.23 3.12 -3.09
N LEU A 88 -31.72 4.36 -3.13
CA LEU A 88 -30.91 4.92 -2.05
C LEU A 88 -31.72 5.09 -0.75
N GLU A 89 -32.97 5.54 -0.83
CA GLU A 89 -33.84 5.65 0.34
C GLU A 89 -34.05 4.28 1.00
N SER A 90 -34.37 3.25 0.22
CA SER A 90 -34.52 1.88 0.70
C SER A 90 -33.23 1.34 1.32
N TYR A 91 -32.09 1.63 0.72
CA TYR A 91 -30.77 1.26 1.23
C TYR A 91 -30.44 1.94 2.55
N GLN A 92 -30.74 3.23 2.70
CA GLN A 92 -30.57 3.99 3.93
C GLN A 92 -31.49 3.50 5.07
N GLN A 93 -32.69 3.04 4.75
CA GLN A 93 -33.58 2.41 5.74
C GLN A 93 -32.98 1.11 6.25
N ALA A 94 -32.40 0.26 5.37
CA ALA A 94 -31.70 -0.94 5.79
C ALA A 94 -30.45 -0.60 6.63
N GLN A 95 -29.67 0.42 6.23
CA GLN A 95 -28.52 0.91 7.00
C GLN A 95 -28.94 1.33 8.41
N ALA A 96 -29.98 2.16 8.55
CA ALA A 96 -30.46 2.62 9.85
C ALA A 96 -30.88 1.46 10.76
N LYS A 97 -31.43 0.38 10.18
CA LYS A 97 -31.86 -0.81 10.91
C LYS A 97 -30.69 -1.71 11.35
N TYR A 98 -29.65 -1.88 10.53
CA TYR A 98 -28.66 -2.95 10.70
C TYR A 98 -27.24 -2.50 11.05
N SER A 99 -26.84 -1.23 10.82
CA SER A 99 -25.47 -0.78 11.05
C SER A 99 -24.97 -0.98 12.50
N GLY A 100 -25.83 -0.78 13.49
CA GLY A 100 -25.50 -1.02 14.90
C GLY A 100 -25.32 -2.51 15.29
N GLN A 101 -25.58 -3.44 14.36
CA GLN A 101 -25.58 -4.88 14.62
C GLN A 101 -24.35 -5.60 14.04
N GLY A 102 -23.33 -4.84 13.64
CA GLY A 102 -22.09 -5.36 13.07
C GLY A 102 -22.13 -5.52 11.55
N ILE A 103 -23.02 -4.83 10.87
CA ILE A 103 -23.11 -4.74 9.42
C ILE A 103 -22.67 -3.35 8.99
N GLU A 104 -21.77 -3.27 8.02
CA GLU A 104 -21.27 -2.03 7.45
C GLU A 104 -21.93 -1.76 6.11
N PHE A 105 -22.13 -0.48 5.76
CA PHE A 105 -22.81 -0.06 4.53
C PHE A 105 -21.96 0.96 3.78
N LEU A 106 -21.66 0.66 2.51
CA LEU A 106 -20.85 1.49 1.62
C LEU A 106 -21.57 1.66 0.27
N LEU A 107 -21.26 2.73 -0.41
CA LEU A 107 -21.62 2.93 -1.82
C LEU A 107 -20.35 2.79 -2.67
N ILE A 108 -20.48 2.39 -3.93
CA ILE A 108 -19.37 2.36 -4.90
C ILE A 108 -19.76 3.14 -6.15
N ASP A 109 -18.87 4.03 -6.60
CA ASP A 109 -19.01 4.76 -7.85
C ASP A 109 -18.81 3.83 -9.03
N SER A 110 -19.88 3.29 -9.56
CA SER A 110 -19.85 2.43 -10.75
C SER A 110 -19.85 3.20 -12.07
N ALA A 111 -19.94 4.53 -12.03
CA ALA A 111 -19.99 5.40 -13.21
C ALA A 111 -18.67 6.11 -13.51
N ASP A 112 -17.64 5.93 -12.67
CA ASP A 112 -16.29 6.52 -12.82
C ASP A 112 -16.32 8.07 -12.89
N LEU A 113 -17.09 8.69 -12.00
CA LEU A 113 -17.36 10.13 -12.03
C LEU A 113 -16.25 10.99 -11.43
N GLY A 114 -15.37 10.40 -10.63
CA GLY A 114 -14.25 11.07 -9.96
C GLY A 114 -14.65 11.88 -8.72
N ARG A 115 -13.68 12.07 -7.82
CA ARG A 115 -13.84 12.60 -6.46
C ARG A 115 -14.62 13.92 -6.35
N SER A 116 -14.29 14.90 -7.17
CA SER A 116 -14.92 16.22 -7.07
C SER A 116 -16.43 16.16 -7.29
N THR A 117 -16.89 15.33 -8.22
CA THR A 117 -18.30 15.07 -8.49
C THR A 117 -18.93 14.32 -7.34
N LEU A 118 -18.29 13.23 -6.87
CA LEU A 118 -18.79 12.40 -5.77
C LEU A 118 -18.93 13.20 -4.46
N ALA A 119 -17.96 14.04 -4.15
CA ALA A 119 -17.98 14.90 -2.97
C ALA A 119 -19.13 15.93 -3.00
N SER A 120 -19.55 16.36 -4.20
CA SER A 120 -20.64 17.32 -4.36
C SER A 120 -22.02 16.77 -4.01
N TYR A 121 -22.20 15.45 -3.97
CA TYR A 121 -23.49 14.81 -3.65
C TYR A 121 -23.88 14.91 -2.18
N GLY A 122 -22.92 15.19 -1.27
CA GLY A 122 -23.20 15.38 0.16
C GLY A 122 -23.83 14.15 0.84
N LEU A 123 -23.47 12.95 0.39
CA LEU A 123 -23.99 11.70 0.94
C LEU A 123 -23.41 11.45 2.35
N HIS A 124 -24.24 10.92 3.23
CA HIS A 124 -23.79 10.52 4.58
C HIS A 124 -23.08 9.16 4.62
N LEU A 125 -23.30 8.33 3.60
CA LEU A 125 -22.64 7.05 3.43
C LEU A 125 -21.30 7.24 2.71
N PRO A 126 -20.24 6.48 3.10
CA PRO A 126 -19.01 6.47 2.34
C PRO A 126 -19.27 6.03 0.91
N LEU A 127 -18.90 6.86 -0.06
CA LEU A 127 -18.99 6.56 -1.49
C LEU A 127 -17.57 6.30 -2.00
N LEU A 128 -17.29 5.02 -2.31
CA LEU A 128 -15.99 4.54 -2.76
C LEU A 128 -15.73 4.99 -4.20
N GLU A 129 -14.52 5.49 -4.45
CA GLU A 129 -14.03 5.88 -5.79
C GLU A 129 -13.47 4.66 -6.51
N ASP A 130 -14.24 4.10 -7.42
CA ASP A 130 -13.81 2.96 -8.25
C ASP A 130 -13.21 3.47 -9.56
N ASP A 131 -12.06 4.14 -9.45
CA ASP A 131 -11.32 4.66 -10.60
C ASP A 131 -11.05 3.56 -11.63
N GLY A 132 -11.62 3.73 -12.83
CA GLY A 132 -11.54 2.75 -13.91
C GLY A 132 -12.47 1.56 -13.74
N GLN A 133 -13.39 1.57 -12.80
CA GLN A 133 -14.47 0.58 -12.60
C GLN A 133 -13.99 -0.86 -12.31
N LEU A 134 -12.71 -1.05 -11.94
CA LEU A 134 -12.09 -2.38 -11.84
C LEU A 134 -12.67 -3.24 -10.71
N VAL A 135 -13.10 -2.63 -9.61
CA VAL A 135 -13.76 -3.36 -8.52
C VAL A 135 -15.18 -3.73 -8.93
N SER A 136 -15.92 -2.81 -9.53
CA SER A 136 -17.27 -3.07 -10.08
C SER A 136 -17.25 -4.18 -11.14
N GLU A 137 -16.26 -4.17 -12.05
CA GLU A 137 -16.03 -5.24 -13.01
C GLU A 137 -15.73 -6.59 -12.34
N SER A 138 -14.87 -6.59 -11.32
CA SER A 138 -14.48 -7.82 -10.62
C SER A 138 -15.64 -8.48 -9.87
N PHE A 139 -16.64 -7.69 -9.48
CA PHE A 139 -17.88 -8.16 -8.90
C PHE A 139 -18.98 -8.43 -9.93
N GLU A 140 -18.70 -8.23 -11.23
CA GLU A 140 -19.68 -8.35 -12.30
C GLU A 140 -20.96 -7.52 -12.05
N ILE A 141 -20.83 -6.34 -11.47
CA ILE A 141 -21.94 -5.40 -11.27
C ILE A 141 -22.38 -4.94 -12.65
N ARG A 142 -23.68 -5.01 -12.95
CA ARG A 142 -24.19 -4.71 -14.30
C ARG A 142 -25.08 -3.48 -14.35
N GLU A 143 -25.69 -3.15 -13.25
CA GLU A 143 -26.66 -2.06 -13.16
C GLU A 143 -26.44 -1.25 -11.89
N THR A 144 -26.74 0.02 -11.95
CA THR A 144 -26.78 0.87 -10.74
C THR A 144 -27.87 0.40 -9.78
N GLY A 145 -27.72 0.68 -8.48
CA GLY A 145 -28.64 0.20 -7.45
C GLY A 145 -28.48 -1.29 -7.12
N GLU A 146 -27.62 -2.02 -7.81
CA GLU A 146 -27.30 -3.40 -7.45
C GLU A 146 -26.60 -3.42 -6.09
N VAL A 147 -27.13 -4.24 -5.19
CA VAL A 147 -26.64 -4.41 -3.81
C VAL A 147 -25.97 -5.76 -3.66
N LEU A 148 -24.77 -5.75 -3.12
CA LEU A 148 -24.02 -6.95 -2.75
C LEU A 148 -23.91 -7.03 -1.23
N VAL A 149 -24.21 -8.19 -0.63
CA VAL A 149 -23.92 -8.46 0.79
C VAL A 149 -22.75 -9.43 0.85
N LEU A 150 -21.63 -8.94 1.35
CA LEU A 150 -20.35 -9.63 1.36
C LEU A 150 -20.03 -10.16 2.76
N ASN A 151 -19.50 -11.38 2.84
CA ASN A 151 -18.83 -11.86 4.04
C ASN A 151 -17.34 -11.52 3.97
N PRO A 152 -16.85 -10.50 4.69
CA PRO A 152 -15.46 -10.07 4.56
C PRO A 152 -14.46 -11.06 5.15
N LEU A 153 -14.87 -11.93 6.08
CA LEU A 153 -14.01 -12.95 6.68
C LEU A 153 -13.79 -14.15 5.75
N ARG A 154 -14.82 -14.55 4.98
CA ARG A 154 -14.79 -15.72 4.10
C ARG A 154 -14.59 -15.38 2.64
N SER A 155 -14.64 -14.10 2.28
CA SER A 155 -14.62 -13.59 0.91
C SER A 155 -15.70 -14.27 0.05
N THR A 156 -16.95 -14.29 0.55
CA THR A 156 -18.09 -14.91 -0.10
C THR A 156 -19.28 -13.97 -0.19
N LEU A 157 -20.08 -14.15 -1.23
CA LEU A 157 -21.28 -13.35 -1.49
C LEU A 157 -22.50 -14.03 -0.87
N TYR A 158 -23.23 -13.30 -0.03
CA TYR A 158 -24.48 -13.75 0.57
C TYR A 158 -25.70 -13.34 -0.24
N TYR A 159 -25.67 -12.15 -0.81
CA TYR A 159 -26.81 -11.58 -1.53
C TYR A 159 -26.34 -10.73 -2.70
N ARG A 160 -27.09 -10.81 -3.79
CA ARG A 160 -27.02 -9.94 -4.97
C ARG A 160 -28.41 -9.56 -5.40
N GLY A 161 -28.70 -8.27 -5.56
CA GLY A 161 -30.00 -7.80 -6.02
C GLY A 161 -30.24 -6.33 -5.72
N THR A 162 -31.47 -5.94 -5.43
CA THR A 162 -31.84 -4.56 -5.12
C THR A 162 -32.11 -4.36 -3.61
N ALA A 163 -32.11 -3.11 -3.14
CA ALA A 163 -32.49 -2.75 -1.78
C ALA A 163 -34.01 -2.95 -1.58
N SER A 164 -34.42 -4.13 -1.10
CA SER A 164 -35.79 -4.59 -0.99
C SER A 164 -36.02 -5.46 0.25
N GLU A 165 -37.24 -5.99 0.43
CA GLU A 165 -37.54 -6.98 1.46
C GLU A 165 -36.63 -8.22 1.40
N ALA A 166 -36.13 -8.59 0.22
CA ALA A 166 -35.20 -9.70 0.07
C ALA A 166 -33.83 -9.36 0.68
N LEU A 167 -33.33 -8.12 0.55
CA LEU A 167 -32.14 -7.65 1.27
C LEU A 167 -32.36 -7.72 2.77
N ASP A 168 -33.51 -7.23 3.26
CA ASP A 168 -33.85 -7.25 4.69
C ASP A 168 -33.83 -8.69 5.24
N SER A 169 -34.42 -9.64 4.51
CA SER A 169 -34.42 -11.05 4.84
C SER A 169 -33.00 -11.64 4.86
N ALA A 170 -32.17 -11.35 3.86
CA ALA A 170 -30.79 -11.81 3.78
C ALA A 170 -29.95 -11.29 4.96
N LEU A 171 -30.09 -10.01 5.32
CA LEU A 171 -29.37 -9.43 6.46
C LEU A 171 -29.82 -10.03 7.79
N ALA A 172 -31.12 -10.33 7.96
CA ALA A 172 -31.62 -11.02 9.13
C ALA A 172 -31.04 -12.43 9.26
N GLU A 173 -30.93 -13.18 8.15
CA GLU A 173 -30.31 -14.51 8.14
C GLU A 173 -28.80 -14.45 8.44
N VAL A 174 -28.08 -13.47 7.89
CA VAL A 174 -26.66 -13.23 8.22
C VAL A 174 -26.48 -13.01 9.73
N LEU A 175 -27.39 -12.25 10.36
CA LEU A 175 -27.37 -12.03 11.81
C LEU A 175 -27.67 -13.30 12.60
N ALA A 176 -28.50 -14.19 12.07
CA ALA A 176 -28.87 -15.46 12.70
C ALA A 176 -27.81 -16.57 12.57
N GLY A 177 -26.80 -16.41 11.74
CA GLY A 177 -25.72 -17.40 11.59
C GLY A 177 -25.15 -17.51 10.18
N GLY A 178 -25.66 -16.72 9.27
CA GLY A 178 -25.22 -16.65 7.88
C GLY A 178 -26.00 -17.52 6.91
N LEU A 179 -25.81 -17.25 5.63
CA LEU A 179 -26.42 -17.97 4.52
C LEU A 179 -25.47 -19.08 4.04
N ASN A 180 -26.02 -20.17 3.55
CA ASN A 180 -25.27 -21.28 2.94
C ASN A 180 -25.12 -21.13 1.43
N ASP A 181 -26.03 -20.40 0.79
CA ASP A 181 -26.08 -20.16 -0.65
C ASP A 181 -26.25 -18.65 -0.93
N THR A 182 -25.74 -18.19 -2.08
CA THR A 182 -25.94 -16.82 -2.53
C THR A 182 -27.40 -16.63 -2.96
N LEU A 183 -28.11 -15.68 -2.34
CA LEU A 183 -29.44 -15.29 -2.76
C LEU A 183 -29.37 -14.23 -3.87
N ASN A 184 -29.89 -14.53 -5.05
CA ASN A 184 -29.95 -13.62 -6.17
C ASN A 184 -31.38 -13.15 -6.42
N THR A 185 -31.57 -11.84 -6.57
CA THR A 185 -32.83 -11.23 -6.97
C THR A 185 -32.63 -10.27 -8.15
N PRO A 186 -33.66 -10.05 -8.99
CA PRO A 186 -33.55 -9.10 -10.09
C PRO A 186 -33.22 -7.69 -9.59
N ASN A 187 -32.40 -6.96 -10.35
CA ASN A 187 -32.22 -5.53 -10.21
C ASN A 187 -32.85 -4.79 -11.39
N THR A 188 -33.17 -3.51 -11.25
CA THR A 188 -33.82 -2.67 -12.25
C THR A 188 -33.18 -1.29 -12.34
N GLY A 189 -31.88 -1.25 -12.23
CA GLY A 189 -31.10 -0.02 -12.34
C GLY A 189 -30.80 0.38 -13.78
N CYS A 190 -29.96 1.39 -13.92
CA CYS A 190 -29.42 1.79 -15.21
C CYS A 190 -28.21 0.92 -15.55
N PRO A 191 -28.07 0.46 -16.81
CA PRO A 191 -26.90 -0.30 -17.22
C PRO A 191 -25.60 0.49 -17.00
N ILE A 192 -24.56 -0.20 -16.54
CA ILE A 192 -23.21 0.36 -16.39
C ILE A 192 -22.44 0.07 -17.67
N ASP A 193 -21.76 1.09 -18.20
CA ASP A 193 -20.90 0.97 -19.37
C ASP A 193 -19.44 0.73 -18.93
N TYR A 194 -18.89 -0.42 -19.27
CA TYR A 194 -17.50 -0.79 -19.06
C TYR A 194 -16.69 -0.63 -20.35
N ALA A 195 -16.64 0.58 -20.89
CA ALA A 195 -16.04 0.86 -22.19
C ALA A 195 -14.57 0.42 -22.32
N ALA A 196 -13.77 0.50 -21.24
CA ALA A 196 -12.37 0.04 -21.25
C ALA A 196 -12.29 -1.48 -21.27
N ALA A 197 -13.07 -2.18 -20.46
CA ALA A 197 -13.11 -3.65 -20.44
C ALA A 197 -13.54 -4.21 -21.80
N GLU A 198 -14.58 -3.61 -22.42
CA GLU A 198 -15.05 -4.05 -23.74
C GLU A 198 -13.99 -3.86 -24.83
N ARG A 199 -13.29 -2.71 -24.84
CA ARG A 199 -12.17 -2.50 -25.76
C ARG A 199 -11.07 -3.54 -25.58
N HIS A 200 -10.64 -3.79 -24.34
CA HIS A 200 -9.57 -4.73 -24.04
C HIS A 200 -10.00 -6.19 -24.19
N ARG A 201 -11.30 -6.49 -24.09
CA ARG A 201 -11.85 -7.82 -24.41
C ARG A 201 -11.75 -8.11 -25.92
N ILE A 202 -11.98 -7.11 -26.78
CA ILE A 202 -11.88 -7.23 -28.23
C ILE A 202 -10.40 -7.25 -28.68
N SER A 203 -9.59 -6.38 -28.08
CA SER A 203 -8.15 -6.24 -28.35
C SER A 203 -7.40 -6.14 -27.02
N PRO A 204 -6.95 -7.26 -26.45
CA PRO A 204 -6.17 -7.23 -25.23
C PRO A 204 -4.94 -6.34 -25.36
N PRO A 205 -4.55 -5.63 -24.28
CA PRO A 205 -3.35 -4.80 -24.29
C PRO A 205 -2.11 -5.58 -24.76
N ASP A 206 -1.29 -4.95 -25.57
CA ASP A 206 -0.05 -5.55 -26.08
C ASP A 206 1.05 -5.53 -24.99
N TYR A 207 1.65 -6.70 -24.76
CA TYR A 207 2.65 -6.83 -23.71
C TYR A 207 3.86 -5.91 -23.95
N ALA A 208 4.39 -5.89 -25.16
CA ALA A 208 5.65 -5.22 -25.44
C ALA A 208 5.54 -3.69 -25.45
N THR A 209 4.42 -3.17 -25.94
CA THR A 209 4.24 -1.73 -26.18
C THR A 209 3.39 -1.02 -25.12
N GLU A 210 2.55 -1.76 -24.36
CA GLU A 210 1.66 -1.18 -23.36
C GLU A 210 1.97 -1.67 -21.94
N VAL A 211 2.13 -2.99 -21.73
CA VAL A 211 2.29 -3.58 -20.39
C VAL A 211 3.71 -3.44 -19.86
N ALA A 212 4.71 -3.85 -20.65
CA ALA A 212 6.11 -3.84 -20.21
C ALA A 212 6.61 -2.43 -19.82
N PRO A 213 6.26 -1.34 -20.52
CA PRO A 213 6.61 0.01 -20.09
C PRO A 213 6.04 0.40 -18.72
N ILE A 214 4.79 -0.01 -18.41
CA ILE A 214 4.17 0.25 -17.11
C ILE A 214 4.94 -0.48 -16.01
N ILE A 215 5.27 -1.75 -16.23
CA ILE A 215 6.02 -2.58 -15.29
C ILE A 215 7.44 -2.04 -15.10
N GLN A 216 8.11 -1.66 -16.17
CA GLN A 216 9.44 -1.06 -16.12
C GLN A 216 9.47 0.20 -15.26
N LYS A 217 8.50 1.09 -15.47
CA LYS A 217 8.38 2.36 -14.73
C LYS A 217 8.07 2.16 -13.25
N ASN A 218 7.12 1.27 -12.92
CA ASN A 218 6.50 1.24 -11.59
C ASN A 218 6.94 0.05 -10.72
N CYS A 219 7.50 -1.02 -11.29
CA CYS A 219 7.72 -2.29 -10.56
C CYS A 219 9.19 -2.73 -10.52
N VAL A 220 9.90 -2.66 -11.66
CA VAL A 220 11.25 -3.21 -11.82
C VAL A 220 12.26 -2.59 -10.86
N GLY A 221 12.09 -1.33 -10.46
CA GLY A 221 12.97 -0.68 -9.49
C GLY A 221 13.19 -1.51 -8.21
N CYS A 222 12.14 -2.18 -7.71
CA CYS A 222 12.21 -3.09 -6.56
C CYS A 222 12.26 -4.56 -6.99
N HIS A 223 11.46 -4.95 -8.00
CA HIS A 223 11.30 -6.31 -8.51
C HIS A 223 12.29 -6.64 -9.63
N ARG A 224 13.58 -6.70 -9.29
CA ARG A 224 14.70 -7.09 -10.17
C ARG A 224 15.60 -8.11 -9.48
N GLN A 225 16.50 -8.72 -10.23
CA GLN A 225 17.53 -9.58 -9.65
C GLN A 225 18.38 -8.79 -8.65
N GLY A 226 18.55 -9.32 -7.43
CA GLY A 226 19.27 -8.64 -6.35
C GLY A 226 18.56 -7.41 -5.76
N GLY A 227 17.30 -7.17 -6.10
CA GLY A 227 16.45 -6.15 -5.48
C GLY A 227 15.70 -6.66 -4.26
N VAL A 228 15.01 -5.76 -3.54
CA VAL A 228 14.25 -6.07 -2.33
C VAL A 228 12.94 -6.83 -2.61
N GLY A 229 12.42 -6.76 -3.83
CA GLY A 229 11.21 -7.48 -4.23
C GLY A 229 11.41 -9.00 -4.16
N PRO A 230 10.40 -9.78 -3.72
CA PRO A 230 10.57 -11.22 -3.49
C PRO A 230 10.76 -12.06 -4.77
N PHE A 231 10.55 -11.48 -5.93
CA PHE A 231 10.82 -12.07 -7.25
C PHE A 231 11.12 -10.96 -8.27
N ALA A 232 11.87 -11.29 -9.32
CA ALA A 232 12.18 -10.34 -10.38
C ALA A 232 11.05 -10.31 -11.42
N MET A 233 10.71 -9.11 -11.89
CA MET A 233 9.80 -8.87 -13.03
C MET A 233 10.64 -8.56 -14.27
N ASP A 234 11.50 -9.50 -14.66
CA ASP A 234 12.52 -9.35 -15.69
C ASP A 234 12.17 -10.01 -17.03
N SER A 235 10.97 -10.59 -17.15
CA SER A 235 10.51 -11.22 -18.38
C SER A 235 9.02 -11.50 -18.37
N HIS A 236 8.41 -11.61 -19.55
CA HIS A 236 7.00 -12.00 -19.72
C HIS A 236 6.64 -13.25 -18.94
N ILE A 237 7.47 -14.31 -19.02
CA ILE A 237 7.18 -15.59 -18.38
C ILE A 237 7.10 -15.46 -16.85
N MET A 238 7.95 -14.63 -16.26
CA MET A 238 7.94 -14.38 -14.82
C MET A 238 6.67 -13.64 -14.42
N ILE A 239 6.28 -12.61 -15.14
CA ILE A 239 5.08 -11.82 -14.81
C ILE A 239 3.82 -12.66 -15.04
N MET A 240 3.74 -13.42 -16.14
CA MET A 240 2.64 -14.33 -16.41
C MET A 240 2.48 -15.35 -15.26
N GLY A 241 3.59 -15.91 -14.76
CA GLY A 241 3.57 -16.87 -13.65
C GLY A 241 3.03 -16.26 -12.34
N TRP A 242 3.26 -14.98 -12.10
CA TRP A 242 2.80 -14.26 -10.92
C TRP A 242 1.52 -13.44 -11.16
N SER A 243 0.95 -13.47 -12.36
CA SER A 243 -0.18 -12.60 -12.74
C SER A 243 -1.39 -12.67 -11.80
N PRO A 244 -1.81 -13.82 -11.23
CA PRO A 244 -2.92 -13.83 -10.27
C PRO A 244 -2.60 -13.03 -8.99
N MET A 245 -1.36 -13.12 -8.47
CA MET A 245 -0.92 -12.34 -7.32
C MET A 245 -0.77 -10.87 -7.68
N VAL A 246 -0.23 -10.55 -8.85
CA VAL A 246 -0.10 -9.17 -9.34
C VAL A 246 -1.49 -8.51 -9.40
N ARG A 247 -2.48 -9.20 -9.98
CA ARG A 247 -3.87 -8.73 -10.01
C ARG A 247 -4.42 -8.42 -8.62
N GLU A 248 -4.24 -9.35 -7.68
CA GLU A 248 -4.71 -9.18 -6.30
C GLU A 248 -4.07 -7.95 -5.63
N VAL A 249 -2.74 -7.81 -5.72
CA VAL A 249 -2.04 -6.72 -5.03
C VAL A 249 -2.29 -5.35 -5.65
N LEU A 250 -2.66 -5.30 -6.93
CA LEU A 250 -3.10 -4.08 -7.59
C LEU A 250 -4.49 -3.66 -7.12
N LEU A 251 -5.46 -4.59 -7.10
CA LEU A 251 -6.84 -4.31 -6.69
C LEU A 251 -6.96 -3.94 -5.21
N ASN A 252 -6.16 -4.54 -4.33
CA ASN A 252 -6.16 -4.18 -2.90
C ASN A 252 -5.15 -3.08 -2.54
N LYS A 253 -4.55 -2.42 -3.55
CA LYS A 253 -3.60 -1.31 -3.42
C LYS A 253 -2.39 -1.61 -2.51
N ARG A 254 -1.99 -2.87 -2.43
CA ARG A 254 -0.79 -3.28 -1.70
C ARG A 254 0.49 -3.00 -2.48
N MET A 255 0.42 -3.00 -3.82
CA MET A 255 1.49 -2.64 -4.74
C MET A 255 0.97 -1.69 -5.83
N PRO A 256 1.78 -0.69 -6.21
CA PRO A 256 3.00 -0.21 -5.54
C PRO A 256 2.74 0.16 -4.08
N PRO A 257 3.74 0.11 -3.18
CA PRO A 257 3.52 0.29 -1.73
C PRO A 257 3.19 1.74 -1.33
N THR A 258 2.99 2.61 -2.28
CA THR A 258 2.66 4.03 -2.11
C THR A 258 1.18 4.19 -1.80
N GLN A 259 0.83 4.36 -0.54
CA GLN A 259 -0.55 4.46 -0.08
C GLN A 259 -0.94 5.91 0.21
N VAL A 260 -0.64 6.80 -0.73
CA VAL A 260 -1.01 8.21 -0.66
C VAL A 260 -2.32 8.49 -1.36
N ASP A 261 -2.94 9.59 -1.01
CA ASP A 261 -4.11 10.10 -1.71
C ASP A 261 -3.67 10.86 -2.98
N PRO A 262 -3.97 10.37 -4.18
CA PRO A 262 -3.51 11.00 -5.42
C PRO A 262 -4.15 12.37 -5.69
N TYR A 263 -5.16 12.76 -4.92
CA TYR A 263 -5.87 14.02 -5.08
C TYR A 263 -5.45 15.10 -4.07
N VAL A 264 -4.55 14.78 -3.13
CA VAL A 264 -4.11 15.70 -2.07
C VAL A 264 -2.60 15.76 -1.99
N GLY A 265 -2.03 16.83 -2.56
CA GLY A 265 -0.59 16.98 -2.70
C GLY A 265 -0.02 16.00 -3.74
N HIS A 266 1.08 16.37 -4.34
CA HIS A 266 1.76 15.55 -5.34
C HIS A 266 3.23 15.41 -4.98
N SER A 267 3.77 14.24 -5.30
CA SER A 267 5.18 13.92 -5.15
C SER A 267 5.58 12.92 -6.22
N GLU A 268 6.63 13.18 -6.96
CA GLU A 268 7.18 12.24 -7.95
C GLU A 268 7.61 10.92 -7.32
N ASP A 269 7.96 10.92 -6.02
CA ASP A 269 8.30 9.72 -5.25
C ASP A 269 7.08 8.87 -4.90
N ALA A 270 5.87 9.43 -5.02
CA ALA A 270 4.63 8.72 -4.78
C ALA A 270 4.22 7.93 -6.04
N ARG A 271 4.73 6.71 -6.16
CA ARG A 271 4.48 5.83 -7.32
C ARG A 271 3.09 5.22 -7.25
N TYR A 272 2.09 5.89 -7.77
CA TYR A 272 0.77 5.31 -8.00
C TYR A 272 0.51 5.13 -9.49
N LEU A 273 -0.21 4.07 -9.81
CA LEU A 273 -0.63 3.80 -11.18
C LEU A 273 -1.81 4.71 -11.55
N SER A 274 -1.78 5.27 -12.73
CA SER A 274 -2.95 5.94 -13.28
C SER A 274 -4.08 4.93 -13.53
N LYS A 275 -5.30 5.43 -13.65
CA LYS A 275 -6.48 4.63 -14.01
C LYS A 275 -6.23 3.79 -15.27
N GLN A 276 -5.65 4.39 -16.30
CA GLN A 276 -5.37 3.71 -17.57
C GLN A 276 -4.29 2.62 -17.40
N GLU A 277 -3.23 2.88 -16.63
CA GLU A 277 -2.19 1.88 -16.35
C GLU A 277 -2.78 0.68 -15.59
N LEU A 278 -3.66 0.93 -14.60
CA LEU A 278 -4.35 -0.14 -13.86
C LEU A 278 -5.26 -0.96 -14.77
N GLN A 279 -6.09 -0.32 -15.59
CA GLN A 279 -6.96 -1.01 -16.56
C GLN A 279 -6.14 -1.84 -17.55
N THR A 280 -5.03 -1.30 -18.06
CA THR A 280 -4.14 -2.02 -18.98
C THR A 280 -3.59 -3.29 -18.34
N LEU A 281 -3.05 -3.18 -17.11
CA LEU A 281 -2.47 -4.34 -16.41
C LEU A 281 -3.53 -5.39 -16.06
N ILE A 282 -4.64 -4.97 -15.47
CA ILE A 282 -5.69 -5.89 -15.00
C ILE A 282 -6.34 -6.61 -16.20
N HIS A 283 -6.72 -5.88 -17.24
CA HIS A 283 -7.36 -6.49 -18.41
C HIS A 283 -6.41 -7.38 -19.21
N TRP A 284 -5.11 -7.04 -19.27
CA TRP A 284 -4.10 -7.93 -19.84
C TRP A 284 -3.99 -9.26 -19.06
N ILE A 285 -4.00 -9.18 -17.72
CA ILE A 285 -3.98 -10.38 -16.86
C ILE A 285 -5.26 -11.19 -17.06
N ASP A 286 -6.42 -10.55 -17.09
CA ASP A 286 -7.74 -11.20 -17.25
C ASP A 286 -7.89 -11.85 -18.64
N ALA A 287 -7.19 -11.31 -19.66
CA ALA A 287 -7.06 -11.94 -20.98
C ALA A 287 -6.10 -13.15 -21.02
N GLY A 288 -5.54 -13.56 -19.87
CA GLY A 288 -4.61 -14.67 -19.77
C GLY A 288 -3.14 -14.30 -19.99
N ALA A 289 -2.81 -13.01 -19.81
CA ALA A 289 -1.46 -12.46 -19.96
C ALA A 289 -0.80 -12.82 -21.31
N PRO A 290 -1.43 -12.49 -22.45
CA PRO A 290 -0.93 -12.87 -23.75
C PRO A 290 0.45 -12.29 -24.01
N ARG A 291 1.34 -13.11 -24.61
CA ARG A 291 2.73 -12.73 -24.90
C ARG A 291 2.83 -11.69 -26.02
N GLY A 292 1.95 -11.77 -27.01
CA GLY A 292 2.10 -11.00 -28.25
C GLY A 292 3.29 -11.43 -29.09
N GLU A 293 3.66 -10.60 -30.07
CA GLU A 293 4.80 -10.87 -30.96
C GLU A 293 5.94 -9.86 -30.67
N PHE A 294 7.08 -10.37 -30.22
CA PHE A 294 8.30 -9.58 -30.07
C PHE A 294 9.54 -10.48 -30.27
N THR A 295 10.65 -9.89 -30.73
CA THR A 295 11.91 -10.59 -30.99
C THR A 295 12.78 -10.73 -29.75
N ALA A 296 12.78 -9.71 -28.88
CA ALA A 296 13.45 -9.68 -27.59
C ALA A 296 12.47 -9.17 -26.53
N ASP A 297 12.47 -9.77 -25.35
CA ASP A 297 11.61 -9.33 -24.26
C ASP A 297 12.05 -7.92 -23.80
N PRO A 298 11.14 -6.92 -23.81
CA PRO A 298 11.48 -5.58 -23.38
C PRO A 298 12.04 -5.52 -21.94
N LEU A 299 11.60 -6.41 -21.06
CA LEU A 299 12.03 -6.43 -19.67
C LEU A 299 13.39 -7.12 -19.46
N GLU A 300 13.77 -8.09 -20.31
CA GLU A 300 15.12 -8.67 -20.32
C GLU A 300 16.20 -7.65 -20.75
N THR A 301 15.79 -6.59 -21.42
CA THR A 301 16.70 -5.54 -21.92
C THR A 301 16.79 -4.33 -21.00
N VAL A 302 16.07 -4.32 -19.87
CA VAL A 302 16.18 -3.22 -18.89
C VAL A 302 17.60 -3.20 -18.35
N PRO A 303 18.33 -2.07 -18.46
CA PRO A 303 19.67 -1.96 -17.93
C PRO A 303 19.69 -2.28 -16.43
N GLU A 304 20.73 -2.97 -15.98
CA GLU A 304 20.97 -3.06 -14.53
C GLU A 304 21.09 -1.63 -13.98
N GLN A 305 20.53 -1.44 -12.78
CA GLN A 305 20.66 -0.13 -12.14
C GLN A 305 22.12 0.23 -12.03
N ASN A 306 22.46 1.44 -12.48
CA ASN A 306 23.83 1.93 -12.46
C ASN A 306 24.39 1.83 -11.03
N SER A 307 25.34 0.92 -10.82
CA SER A 307 25.99 0.74 -9.52
C SER A 307 27.06 1.81 -9.25
N GLY A 308 27.29 2.70 -10.20
CA GLY A 308 28.23 3.83 -10.10
C GLY A 308 27.60 5.07 -9.43
N TRP A 309 28.43 6.08 -9.32
CA TRP A 309 28.00 7.40 -8.89
C TRP A 309 27.43 8.16 -10.10
N VAL A 310 26.10 8.37 -10.11
CA VAL A 310 25.37 8.97 -11.24
C VAL A 310 25.77 10.42 -11.48
N LEU A 311 26.06 11.15 -10.40
CA LEU A 311 26.51 12.54 -10.44
C LEU A 311 28.03 12.69 -10.64
N GLY A 312 28.76 11.59 -10.91
CA GLY A 312 30.22 11.54 -10.88
C GLY A 312 30.76 11.18 -9.50
N GLU A 313 32.09 11.13 -9.35
CA GLU A 313 32.70 10.81 -8.06
C GLU A 313 32.31 11.86 -7.00
N PRO A 314 31.78 11.44 -5.82
CA PRO A 314 31.46 12.36 -4.75
C PRO A 314 32.72 12.96 -4.12
N ASP A 315 32.59 14.15 -3.55
CA ASP A 315 33.66 14.81 -2.81
C ASP A 315 34.06 14.05 -1.55
N PHE A 316 33.11 13.31 -0.96
CA PHE A 316 33.34 12.46 0.19
C PHE A 316 32.42 11.25 0.19
N ILE A 317 32.93 10.07 0.57
CA ILE A 317 32.16 8.84 0.72
C ILE A 317 32.13 8.47 2.20
N ALA A 318 30.95 8.58 2.81
CA ALA A 318 30.67 8.08 4.14
C ALA A 318 30.21 6.63 4.05
N THR A 319 30.87 5.72 4.76
CA THR A 319 30.56 4.28 4.75
C THR A 319 29.97 3.88 6.10
N ALA A 320 28.77 3.31 6.08
CA ALA A 320 28.15 2.76 7.29
C ALA A 320 28.96 1.57 7.83
N PRO A 321 29.07 1.42 9.15
CA PRO A 321 29.65 0.22 9.75
C PRO A 321 28.94 -1.04 9.24
N GLU A 322 29.70 -2.10 9.00
CA GLU A 322 29.20 -3.38 8.51
C GLU A 322 28.08 -3.94 9.41
N GLN A 323 27.00 -4.40 8.79
CA GLN A 323 25.82 -4.94 9.43
C GLN A 323 25.61 -6.39 9.03
N GLU A 324 25.58 -7.29 10.01
CA GLU A 324 25.21 -8.70 9.77
C GLU A 324 23.69 -8.83 9.67
N VAL A 325 23.20 -9.32 8.53
CA VAL A 325 21.75 -9.57 8.30
C VAL A 325 21.52 -11.08 8.27
N PRO A 326 20.75 -11.65 9.22
CA PRO A 326 20.46 -13.07 9.25
C PRO A 326 19.55 -13.50 8.10
N SER A 327 19.52 -14.80 7.81
CA SER A 327 18.67 -15.34 6.73
C SER A 327 17.17 -15.23 7.00
N THR A 328 16.75 -15.19 8.27
CA THR A 328 15.33 -15.19 8.67
C THR A 328 15.13 -14.39 9.94
N GLY A 329 13.89 -13.96 10.17
CA GLY A 329 13.47 -13.23 11.36
C GLY A 329 12.99 -11.82 11.04
N VAL A 330 12.40 -11.16 12.02
CA VAL A 330 12.05 -9.74 11.98
C VAL A 330 13.19 -8.97 12.63
N LEU A 331 13.68 -7.95 11.95
CA LEU A 331 14.80 -7.13 12.43
C LEU A 331 14.28 -5.77 12.87
N ASP A 332 14.72 -5.34 14.02
CA ASP A 332 14.46 -3.99 14.49
C ASP A 332 15.41 -2.98 13.85
N TYR A 333 15.16 -1.70 14.08
CA TYR A 333 16.03 -0.62 13.61
C TYR A 333 17.43 -0.78 14.17
N ARG A 334 18.42 -0.46 13.34
CA ARG A 334 19.83 -0.35 13.74
C ARG A 334 20.29 1.09 13.62
N TYR A 335 21.16 1.47 14.52
CA TYR A 335 21.63 2.84 14.65
C TYR A 335 23.14 2.87 14.55
N ALA A 336 23.66 3.80 13.76
CA ALA A 336 25.08 3.93 13.52
C ALA A 336 25.50 5.41 13.51
N TYR A 337 26.74 5.65 13.95
CA TYR A 337 27.40 6.93 13.78
C TYR A 337 28.56 6.79 12.80
N ILE A 338 28.76 7.81 11.95
CA ILE A 338 29.89 7.88 11.02
C ILE A 338 30.63 9.18 11.27
N ASP A 339 31.89 9.06 11.70
CA ASP A 339 32.77 10.21 11.89
C ASP A 339 33.32 10.70 10.55
N LEU A 340 33.14 11.99 10.27
CA LEU A 340 33.52 12.59 8.99
C LEU A 340 34.90 13.24 9.03
N SER A 341 35.40 13.59 10.22
CA SER A 341 36.71 14.23 10.45
C SER A 341 36.93 15.55 9.71
N PHE A 342 35.82 16.30 9.41
CA PHE A 342 35.92 17.58 8.72
C PHE A 342 36.51 18.65 9.63
N THR A 343 37.51 19.36 9.11
CA THR A 343 38.20 20.45 9.84
C THR A 343 37.63 21.83 9.62
N GLU A 344 36.64 21.94 8.73
CA GLU A 344 35.86 23.14 8.39
C GLU A 344 34.42 22.77 8.11
N ASP A 345 33.53 23.75 8.12
CA ASP A 345 32.13 23.57 7.75
C ASP A 345 32.01 23.14 6.28
N LYS A 346 31.10 22.18 6.00
CA LYS A 346 30.82 21.73 4.63
C LYS A 346 29.35 21.85 4.31
N TRP A 347 29.05 22.46 3.19
CA TRP A 347 27.70 22.49 2.63
C TRP A 347 27.54 21.34 1.65
N ILE A 348 26.45 20.58 1.79
CA ILE A 348 26.07 19.50 0.91
C ILE A 348 24.96 20.01 -0.01
N SER A 349 25.11 19.85 -1.33
CA SER A 349 24.12 20.22 -2.33
C SER A 349 23.44 19.03 -2.98
N ALA A 350 24.06 17.85 -2.90
CA ALA A 350 23.47 16.60 -3.38
C ALA A 350 24.02 15.40 -2.62
N VAL A 351 23.30 14.31 -2.63
CA VAL A 351 23.72 13.04 -2.05
C VAL A 351 23.32 11.87 -2.95
N GLN A 352 24.04 10.75 -2.84
CA GLN A 352 23.68 9.49 -3.46
C GLN A 352 23.98 8.33 -2.51
N TYR A 353 23.01 7.43 -2.34
CA TYR A 353 23.21 6.18 -1.61
C TYR A 353 23.59 5.03 -2.54
N ARG A 354 24.48 4.17 -2.05
CA ARG A 354 24.80 2.87 -2.64
C ARG A 354 24.69 1.82 -1.57
N ALA A 355 23.63 1.00 -1.64
CA ALA A 355 23.45 -0.13 -0.74
C ALA A 355 24.60 -1.13 -0.90
N GLY A 356 25.11 -1.66 0.19
CA GLY A 356 26.05 -2.78 0.17
C GLY A 356 25.35 -4.05 -0.34
N ASP A 357 24.15 -4.32 0.20
CA ASP A 357 23.25 -5.37 -0.29
C ASP A 357 21.82 -4.84 -0.42
N ALA A 358 21.44 -4.45 -1.64
CA ALA A 358 20.13 -3.90 -1.95
C ALA A 358 18.97 -4.91 -1.77
N SER A 359 19.25 -6.20 -1.64
CA SER A 359 18.23 -7.24 -1.44
C SER A 359 17.72 -7.31 0.00
N VAL A 360 18.43 -6.71 0.94
CA VAL A 360 18.08 -6.71 2.36
C VAL A 360 17.94 -5.32 2.97
N LEU A 361 18.56 -4.28 2.40
CA LEU A 361 18.39 -2.91 2.89
C LEU A 361 17.02 -2.38 2.49
N HIS A 362 16.11 -2.27 3.45
CA HIS A 362 14.74 -1.84 3.20
C HIS A 362 14.60 -0.32 3.19
N HIS A 363 15.18 0.39 4.14
CA HIS A 363 15.32 1.85 4.13
C HIS A 363 16.36 2.31 5.14
N LEU A 364 16.87 3.50 4.95
CA LEU A 364 17.67 4.20 5.93
C LEU A 364 17.37 5.70 5.96
N MET A 365 17.77 6.34 7.05
CA MET A 365 17.76 7.78 7.23
C MET A 365 19.09 8.27 7.76
N THR A 366 19.52 9.43 7.26
CA THR A 366 20.76 10.06 7.68
C THR A 366 20.54 11.48 8.19
N PHE A 367 21.12 11.79 9.33
CA PHE A 367 21.08 13.09 9.98
C PHE A 367 22.48 13.57 10.28
N VAL A 368 22.66 14.90 10.39
CA VAL A 368 23.87 15.50 10.96
C VAL A 368 23.68 15.66 12.47
N THR A 369 24.66 15.24 13.25
CA THR A 369 24.64 15.31 14.72
C THR A 369 25.95 15.86 15.26
N GLY A 370 25.90 16.45 16.44
CA GLY A 370 27.10 16.93 17.14
C GLY A 370 28.06 15.78 17.53
N PRO A 371 29.32 16.08 17.78
CA PRO A 371 30.33 15.04 18.08
C PRO A 371 30.02 14.25 19.34
N ASP A 372 29.45 14.90 20.35
CA ASP A 372 29.13 14.31 21.65
C ASP A 372 27.62 14.08 21.87
N GLU A 373 26.79 14.37 20.87
CA GLU A 373 25.35 14.20 20.96
C GLU A 373 24.99 12.70 20.90
N ASP A 374 24.23 12.23 21.89
CA ASP A 374 23.59 10.92 21.82
C ASP A 374 22.30 11.03 21.01
N PHE A 375 22.46 11.11 19.69
CA PHE A 375 21.37 11.35 18.76
C PHE A 375 20.25 10.29 18.85
N TRP A 376 20.57 9.08 19.25
CA TRP A 376 19.63 7.95 19.37
C TRP A 376 19.23 7.63 20.80
N GLY A 377 19.76 8.39 21.77
CA GLY A 377 19.49 8.20 23.20
C GLY A 377 18.12 8.69 23.66
N PRO A 378 17.83 8.48 24.96
CA PRO A 378 16.51 8.83 25.55
C PRO A 378 16.20 10.33 25.52
N GLU A 379 17.19 11.20 25.48
CA GLU A 379 17.00 12.67 25.35
C GLU A 379 16.38 13.07 24.00
N ARG A 380 16.43 12.17 23.01
CA ARG A 380 15.76 12.34 21.72
C ARG A 380 14.24 12.34 21.80
N GLU A 381 13.66 12.02 22.91
CA GLU A 381 12.24 12.11 23.16
C GLU A 381 11.68 13.54 23.10
N GLU A 382 12.47 14.56 22.77
CA GLU A 382 11.96 15.85 22.38
C GLU A 382 11.11 15.74 21.11
N LEU A 383 9.83 16.03 21.25
CA LEU A 383 8.82 15.72 20.25
C LEU A 383 8.71 16.75 19.14
N VAL A 384 9.30 17.93 19.32
CA VAL A 384 9.21 19.04 18.37
C VAL A 384 10.58 19.68 18.22
N VAL A 385 11.38 19.19 17.27
CA VAL A 385 12.77 19.63 17.07
C VAL A 385 13.05 19.79 15.57
N ALA A 386 13.73 20.88 15.21
CA ALA A 386 14.31 21.00 13.87
C ALA A 386 15.64 20.25 13.82
N ARG A 387 15.87 19.47 12.76
CA ARG A 387 17.06 18.64 12.56
C ARG A 387 17.63 18.85 11.16
N ARG A 388 18.94 18.65 11.04
CA ARG A 388 19.65 18.54 9.77
C ARG A 388 19.47 17.15 9.22
N PHE A 389 18.41 16.95 8.46
CA PHE A 389 18.17 15.70 7.73
C PHE A 389 18.92 15.75 6.40
N VAL A 390 19.88 14.84 6.24
CA VAL A 390 20.66 14.76 4.99
C VAL A 390 19.78 14.22 3.88
N GLU A 391 19.33 12.97 4.01
CA GLU A 391 18.35 12.33 3.13
C GLU A 391 18.06 10.90 3.62
N GLY A 392 17.13 10.21 2.93
CA GLY A 392 16.80 8.80 3.12
C GLY A 392 17.02 7.96 1.88
N TYR A 393 17.27 6.67 2.09
CA TYR A 393 17.24 5.65 1.05
C TYR A 393 15.93 4.89 1.12
N SER A 394 15.33 4.63 -0.03
CA SER A 394 14.21 3.69 -0.18
C SER A 394 14.42 2.87 -1.45
N PRO A 395 14.12 1.56 -1.45
CA PRO A 395 14.27 0.73 -2.63
C PRO A 395 13.44 1.24 -3.80
N GLY A 396 13.96 1.06 -5.02
CA GLY A 396 13.25 1.45 -6.24
C GLY A 396 13.25 2.94 -6.55
N THR A 397 13.91 3.78 -5.75
CA THR A 397 14.23 5.18 -6.09
C THR A 397 15.60 5.24 -6.75
N ASP A 398 15.94 6.37 -7.37
CA ASP A 398 17.24 6.57 -8.00
C ASP A 398 18.37 6.70 -6.98
N ASN A 399 18.02 6.81 -5.70
CA ASN A 399 18.95 6.95 -4.58
C ASN A 399 19.86 8.18 -4.67
N VAL A 400 19.49 9.12 -5.53
CA VAL A 400 20.17 10.40 -5.78
C VAL A 400 19.21 11.51 -5.40
N SER A 401 19.65 12.42 -4.56
CA SER A 401 18.90 13.64 -4.22
C SER A 401 19.77 14.85 -4.49
N VAL A 402 19.34 15.66 -5.45
CA VAL A 402 19.89 16.99 -5.70
C VAL A 402 18.98 18.00 -5.01
N PHE A 403 19.53 18.81 -4.11
CA PHE A 403 18.72 19.75 -3.33
C PHE A 403 18.34 20.97 -4.19
N THR A 404 17.25 21.62 -3.80
CA THR A 404 16.77 22.82 -4.49
C THR A 404 17.89 23.84 -4.61
N GLU A 405 18.02 24.49 -5.77
CA GLU A 405 19.02 25.52 -6.02
C GLU A 405 18.98 26.62 -4.94
N GLY A 406 20.14 27.01 -4.46
CA GLY A 406 20.27 27.98 -3.35
C GLY A 406 20.07 27.36 -1.95
N THR A 407 19.85 26.05 -1.84
CA THR A 407 19.73 25.37 -0.54
C THR A 407 20.81 24.30 -0.34
N GLY A 408 21.01 23.90 0.91
CA GLY A 408 21.93 22.83 1.24
C GLY A 408 21.77 22.35 2.67
N VAL A 409 22.42 21.23 2.98
CA VAL A 409 22.55 20.74 4.35
C VAL A 409 23.93 21.11 4.86
N LEU A 410 23.99 21.83 5.98
CA LEU A 410 25.24 22.20 6.62
C LEU A 410 25.74 21.07 7.50
N ILE A 411 26.99 20.63 7.29
CA ILE A 411 27.75 19.79 8.23
C ILE A 411 28.79 20.67 8.90
N PRO A 412 28.58 21.12 10.15
CA PRO A 412 29.57 21.92 10.85
C PRO A 412 30.83 21.12 11.13
N LYS A 413 31.94 21.82 11.25
CA LYS A 413 33.25 21.26 11.64
C LYS A 413 33.10 20.31 12.82
N GLY A 414 33.71 19.12 12.71
CA GLY A 414 33.75 18.11 13.77
C GLY A 414 32.43 17.37 14.02
N HIS A 415 31.35 17.70 13.27
CA HIS A 415 30.10 16.93 13.32
C HIS A 415 30.25 15.59 12.62
N ARG A 416 29.32 14.67 12.93
CA ARG A 416 29.25 13.32 12.38
C ARG A 416 27.86 13.04 11.80
N LEU A 417 27.72 11.94 11.09
CA LEU A 417 26.42 11.46 10.65
C LEU A 417 25.84 10.47 11.67
N ALA A 418 24.51 10.53 11.83
CA ALA A 418 23.72 9.55 12.55
C ALA A 418 22.80 8.85 11.55
N MET A 419 22.93 7.53 11.41
CA MET A 419 22.13 6.71 10.51
C MET A 419 21.19 5.80 11.28
N GLN A 420 19.94 5.70 10.81
CA GLN A 420 18.99 4.66 11.18
C GLN A 420 18.80 3.74 9.97
N LEU A 421 19.06 2.45 10.16
CA LEU A 421 18.97 1.43 9.11
C LEU A 421 17.88 0.42 9.45
N HIS A 422 17.09 0.04 8.45
CA HIS A 422 16.09 -1.02 8.56
C HIS A 422 16.33 -2.07 7.48
N TYR A 423 16.39 -3.33 7.92
CA TYR A 423 16.66 -4.48 7.07
C TYR A 423 15.48 -5.44 7.01
N VAL A 424 15.35 -6.15 5.90
CA VAL A 424 14.46 -7.30 5.73
C VAL A 424 15.29 -8.54 5.45
N THR A 425 14.79 -9.70 5.83
CA THR A 425 15.45 -10.99 5.55
C THR A 425 14.94 -11.58 4.26
N ASN A 426 15.84 -12.15 3.45
CA ASN A 426 15.54 -12.71 2.13
C ASN A 426 15.79 -14.21 2.01
N GLY A 427 16.03 -14.92 3.13
CA GLY A 427 16.35 -16.36 3.16
C GLY A 427 17.85 -16.66 3.14
N GLN A 428 18.71 -15.66 2.98
CA GLN A 428 20.16 -15.79 2.98
C GLN A 428 20.79 -14.85 4.02
N ALA A 429 21.78 -15.32 4.76
CA ALA A 429 22.55 -14.46 5.64
C ALA A 429 23.55 -13.66 4.80
N THR A 430 23.67 -12.38 5.06
CA THR A 430 24.54 -11.47 4.29
C THR A 430 25.13 -10.37 5.17
N LEU A 431 26.04 -9.59 4.60
CA LEU A 431 26.64 -8.41 5.19
C LEU A 431 26.27 -7.19 4.35
N ASP A 432 25.88 -6.10 5.01
CA ASP A 432 25.64 -4.81 4.36
C ASP A 432 26.63 -3.76 4.89
N SER A 433 27.17 -2.95 3.98
CA SER A 433 27.97 -1.77 4.29
C SER A 433 27.63 -0.67 3.31
N THR A 434 26.49 -0.02 3.56
CA THR A 434 25.96 1.03 2.68
C THR A 434 26.86 2.26 2.65
N GLN A 435 27.02 2.82 1.47
CA GLN A 435 27.78 4.03 1.21
C GLN A 435 26.86 5.23 0.93
N LEU A 436 27.26 6.39 1.41
CA LEU A 436 26.65 7.69 1.13
C LEU A 436 27.70 8.61 0.49
N GLY A 437 27.52 8.93 -0.78
CA GLY A 437 28.29 9.96 -1.46
C GLY A 437 27.74 11.33 -1.11
N LEU A 438 28.62 12.23 -0.69
CA LEU A 438 28.32 13.63 -0.39
C LEU A 438 28.93 14.50 -1.48
N TYR A 439 28.13 15.39 -2.05
CA TYR A 439 28.54 16.37 -3.06
C TYR A 439 28.50 17.75 -2.43
N PHE A 440 29.66 18.39 -2.36
CA PHE A 440 29.79 19.68 -1.67
C PHE A 440 29.37 20.84 -2.59
N SER A 441 29.05 21.96 -1.97
CA SER A 441 28.83 23.22 -2.65
C SER A 441 29.70 24.32 -2.05
N ASP A 442 30.37 25.06 -2.91
CA ASP A 442 31.11 26.26 -2.56
C ASP A 442 30.29 27.56 -2.76
N ALA A 443 28.99 27.43 -3.06
CA ALA A 443 28.11 28.56 -3.27
C ALA A 443 27.94 29.37 -1.99
N GLU A 444 28.05 30.69 -2.09
CA GLU A 444 27.82 31.60 -0.97
C GLU A 444 26.33 31.83 -0.74
N GLY A 445 25.91 32.01 0.52
CA GLY A 445 24.54 32.39 0.87
C GLY A 445 23.52 31.27 0.77
N LEU A 446 23.94 30.00 0.81
CA LEU A 446 23.03 28.86 0.83
C LEU A 446 22.08 28.91 2.04
N GLN A 447 20.81 28.61 1.81
CA GLN A 447 19.82 28.43 2.85
C GLN A 447 19.86 27.00 3.40
N GLU A 448 19.83 26.86 4.71
CA GLU A 448 19.92 25.57 5.36
C GLU A 448 18.60 24.79 5.23
N LYS A 449 18.68 23.59 4.62
CA LYS A 449 17.59 22.62 4.59
C LYS A 449 17.50 21.93 5.95
N LEU A 450 16.36 22.03 6.59
CA LEU A 450 16.06 21.44 7.89
C LEU A 450 14.83 20.54 7.79
N VAL A 451 14.65 19.71 8.81
CA VAL A 451 13.42 18.93 9.00
C VAL A 451 12.83 19.31 10.37
N GLN A 452 11.55 19.68 10.38
CA GLN A 452 10.77 19.90 11.60
C GLN A 452 10.00 18.65 11.95
N ALA A 453 10.36 18.01 13.07
CA ALA A 453 9.57 16.94 13.65
C ALA A 453 8.35 17.53 14.38
N VAL A 454 7.19 16.92 14.20
CA VAL A 454 5.93 17.28 14.84
C VAL A 454 5.28 16.03 15.38
N ALA A 455 5.32 15.83 16.69
CA ALA A 455 4.92 14.58 17.34
C ALA A 455 4.15 14.85 18.65
N THR A 456 3.52 13.82 19.19
CA THR A 456 2.84 13.86 20.48
C THR A 456 3.03 12.56 21.24
N ARG A 457 3.03 12.64 22.58
CA ARG A 457 3.05 11.46 23.46
C ARG A 457 1.63 11.01 23.76
N PHE A 458 1.45 9.71 23.89
CA PHE A 458 0.15 9.10 24.18
C PHE A 458 0.33 7.74 24.85
N GLU A 459 -0.76 7.21 25.35
CA GLU A 459 -0.94 5.82 25.71
C GLU A 459 -2.06 5.25 24.84
N LEU A 460 -1.75 4.25 24.01
CA LEU A 460 -2.68 3.65 23.06
C LEU A 460 -3.39 2.46 23.73
N PRO A 461 -4.70 2.55 23.97
CA PRO A 461 -5.44 1.48 24.63
C PRO A 461 -5.50 0.19 23.80
N ALA A 462 -5.60 -0.95 24.49
CA ALA A 462 -5.83 -2.24 23.86
C ALA A 462 -7.14 -2.26 23.04
N ASN A 463 -7.15 -3.07 22.00
CA ASN A 463 -8.33 -3.34 21.16
C ASN A 463 -9.01 -2.08 20.56
N THR A 464 -8.26 -1.01 20.34
CA THR A 464 -8.78 0.26 19.83
C THR A 464 -8.53 0.38 18.31
N PRO A 465 -9.55 0.28 17.46
CA PRO A 465 -9.38 0.23 16.00
C PRO A 465 -9.15 1.60 15.35
N ASN A 466 -9.36 2.70 16.07
CA ASN A 466 -9.16 4.04 15.55
C ASN A 466 -8.90 5.02 16.69
N PHE A 467 -7.63 5.16 17.06
CA PHE A 467 -7.18 6.07 18.10
C PHE A 467 -6.67 7.36 17.46
N PRO A 468 -7.45 8.47 17.49
CA PRO A 468 -7.07 9.70 16.81
C PRO A 468 -5.91 10.38 17.50
N GLN A 469 -4.99 10.93 16.70
CA GLN A 469 -3.85 11.71 17.17
C GLN A 469 -3.72 13.01 16.35
N GLN A 470 -3.21 14.03 17.02
CA GLN A 470 -2.85 15.30 16.39
C GLN A 470 -1.64 15.92 17.10
N ALA A 471 -0.74 16.50 16.31
CA ALA A 471 0.35 17.35 16.81
C ALA A 471 0.52 18.57 15.89
N SER A 472 1.15 19.64 16.39
CA SER A 472 1.37 20.85 15.61
C SER A 472 2.60 21.61 16.05
N HIS A 473 3.17 22.41 15.14
CA HIS A 473 4.27 23.33 15.41
C HIS A 473 4.01 24.68 14.73
N VAL A 474 4.35 25.78 15.39
CA VAL A 474 4.24 27.14 14.83
C VAL A 474 5.60 27.59 14.34
N PHE A 475 5.69 27.97 13.07
CA PHE A 475 6.89 28.57 12.49
C PHE A 475 7.01 30.03 12.90
N THR A 476 8.12 30.42 13.52
CA THR A 476 8.38 31.77 13.94
C THR A 476 8.88 32.70 12.82
N HIS A 477 9.34 32.11 11.71
CA HIS A 477 9.83 32.80 10.52
C HIS A 477 9.13 32.26 9.29
N ALA A 478 9.11 33.02 8.21
CA ALA A 478 8.63 32.51 6.93
C ALA A 478 9.52 31.36 6.46
N ALA A 479 8.90 30.36 5.85
CA ALA A 479 9.60 29.17 5.39
C ALA A 479 8.98 28.59 4.11
N MET A 480 9.77 27.84 3.37
CA MET A 480 9.34 27.05 2.24
C MET A 480 9.33 25.57 2.65
N ILE A 481 8.17 24.93 2.67
CA ILE A 481 8.03 23.49 2.91
C ILE A 481 8.28 22.77 1.60
N THR A 482 9.22 21.83 1.59
CA THR A 482 9.66 21.09 0.40
C THR A 482 9.33 19.61 0.43
N GLY A 483 8.91 19.08 1.57
CA GLY A 483 8.60 17.66 1.68
C GLY A 483 7.97 17.29 3.01
N VAL A 484 7.39 16.10 3.04
CA VAL A 484 6.75 15.53 4.24
C VAL A 484 7.08 14.06 4.40
N ARG A 485 6.98 13.56 5.64
CA ARG A 485 7.14 12.14 5.95
C ARG A 485 6.24 11.74 7.12
N ALA A 486 5.46 10.68 6.92
CA ALA A 486 4.70 10.04 8.00
C ALA A 486 5.58 9.02 8.74
N ARG A 487 5.54 9.04 10.07
CA ARG A 487 6.26 8.10 10.91
C ARG A 487 5.38 7.58 12.04
N MET A 488 5.04 6.31 11.96
CA MET A 488 4.37 5.51 12.98
C MET A 488 5.01 4.13 13.00
N ASN A 489 4.73 3.31 13.99
CA ASN A 489 5.18 1.92 14.03
C ASN A 489 4.08 0.97 13.49
N TYR A 490 4.01 -0.27 13.99
CA TYR A 490 3.12 -1.33 13.46
C TYR A 490 1.63 -0.99 13.50
N ARG A 491 1.23 -0.06 14.37
CA ARG A 491 -0.18 0.31 14.59
C ARG A 491 -0.59 1.58 13.85
N GLY A 492 0.32 2.14 13.05
CA GLY A 492 0.01 3.28 12.18
C GLY A 492 -1.16 2.96 11.24
N LYS A 493 -2.15 3.87 11.16
CA LYS A 493 -3.32 3.70 10.30
C LYS A 493 -3.37 4.71 9.17
N LYS A 494 -3.29 5.99 9.49
CA LYS A 494 -3.35 7.10 8.53
C LYS A 494 -2.75 8.37 9.10
N MET A 495 -2.25 9.25 8.21
CA MET A 495 -1.75 10.57 8.56
C MET A 495 -2.05 11.59 7.47
N LYS A 496 -2.45 12.78 7.88
CA LYS A 496 -2.65 13.97 7.03
C LYS A 496 -1.73 15.08 7.48
N PHE A 497 -1.23 15.84 6.53
CA PHE A 497 -0.38 17.00 6.73
C PHE A 497 -1.14 18.27 6.33
N LEU A 498 -1.20 19.22 7.22
CA LEU A 498 -1.93 20.47 7.00
C LEU A 498 -1.04 21.67 7.33
N VAL A 499 -1.31 22.76 6.65
CA VAL A 499 -0.83 24.10 6.98
C VAL A 499 -2.01 24.92 7.45
N GLU A 500 -1.83 25.64 8.56
CA GLU A 500 -2.79 26.61 9.10
C GLU A 500 -2.17 28.00 9.06
N THR A 501 -2.81 28.92 8.38
CA THR A 501 -2.37 30.32 8.36
C THR A 501 -2.54 30.98 9.73
N ALA A 502 -1.88 32.13 9.96
CA ALA A 502 -2.10 32.91 11.19
C ALA A 502 -3.57 33.37 11.36
N ALA A 503 -4.36 33.38 10.29
CA ALA A 503 -5.81 33.67 10.33
C ALA A 503 -6.67 32.46 10.71
N GLY A 504 -6.07 31.25 10.82
CA GLY A 504 -6.76 30.02 11.19
C GLY A 504 -7.31 29.23 9.99
N GLU A 505 -7.00 29.62 8.76
CA GLU A 505 -7.39 28.85 7.57
C GLU A 505 -6.50 27.61 7.45
N GLN A 506 -7.11 26.41 7.38
CA GLN A 506 -6.41 25.15 7.23
C GLN A 506 -6.48 24.64 5.79
N THR A 507 -5.34 24.24 5.26
CA THR A 507 -5.22 23.56 3.96
C THR A 507 -4.52 22.23 4.16
N GLU A 508 -5.11 21.14 3.67
CA GLU A 508 -4.48 19.83 3.60
C GLU A 508 -3.49 19.83 2.43
N ILE A 509 -2.21 19.57 2.73
CA ILE A 509 -1.13 19.65 1.76
C ILE A 509 -0.63 18.27 1.30
N PHE A 510 -0.87 17.23 2.09
CA PHE A 510 -0.52 15.86 1.76
C PHE A 510 -1.31 14.87 2.62
N SER A 511 -1.60 13.69 2.08
CA SER A 511 -2.38 12.66 2.77
C SER A 511 -1.83 11.25 2.55
N VAL A 512 -1.71 10.49 3.64
CA VAL A 512 -1.37 9.07 3.68
C VAL A 512 -2.54 8.32 4.32
N PRO A 513 -3.60 8.01 3.57
CA PRO A 513 -4.83 7.42 4.11
C PRO A 513 -4.67 5.96 4.56
N ALA A 514 -3.66 5.25 4.07
CA ALA A 514 -3.39 3.86 4.39
C ALA A 514 -1.90 3.66 4.71
N TYR A 515 -1.50 4.12 5.90
CA TYR A 515 -0.11 4.02 6.33
C TYR A 515 0.37 2.56 6.37
N ASN A 516 1.60 2.35 5.91
CA ASN A 516 2.29 1.07 5.95
C ASN A 516 3.64 1.23 6.66
N TYR A 517 3.82 0.54 7.78
CA TYR A 517 5.08 0.53 8.52
C TYR A 517 6.28 0.08 7.67
N GLY A 518 6.06 -0.86 6.76
CA GLY A 518 7.08 -1.32 5.82
C GLY A 518 7.45 -0.32 4.72
N TRP A 519 6.78 0.84 4.62
CA TRP A 519 7.02 1.83 3.57
C TRP A 519 6.88 3.24 4.10
N GLN A 520 7.99 3.90 4.39
CA GLN A 520 8.05 5.21 5.05
C GLN A 520 8.96 6.19 4.29
N PRO A 521 8.70 6.48 3.02
CA PRO A 521 9.54 7.38 2.25
C PRO A 521 9.42 8.82 2.74
N HIS A 522 10.41 9.62 2.38
CA HIS A 522 10.32 11.07 2.39
C HIS A 522 9.71 11.50 1.06
N TYR A 523 8.52 12.08 1.10
CA TYR A 523 7.83 12.61 -0.07
C TYR A 523 8.28 14.04 -0.33
N ILE A 524 9.00 14.25 -1.42
CA ILE A 524 9.35 15.58 -1.92
C ILE A 524 8.12 16.13 -2.64
N LEU A 525 7.65 17.30 -2.25
CA LEU A 525 6.50 17.94 -2.88
C LEU A 525 6.90 18.47 -4.26
N ASP A 526 6.11 18.20 -5.29
CA ASP A 526 6.34 18.69 -6.65
C ASP A 526 6.34 20.21 -6.70
N GLU A 527 5.49 20.85 -5.87
CA GLU A 527 5.45 22.28 -5.68
C GLU A 527 5.72 22.62 -4.20
N PRO A 528 6.86 23.25 -3.87
CA PRO A 528 7.12 23.73 -2.52
C PRO A 528 6.07 24.74 -2.05
N ILE A 529 5.74 24.71 -0.77
CA ILE A 529 4.67 25.51 -0.17
C ILE A 529 5.25 26.60 0.72
N GLU A 530 5.02 27.86 0.34
CA GLU A 530 5.40 29.01 1.18
C GLU A 530 4.45 29.17 2.36
N ILE A 531 5.02 29.32 3.56
CA ILE A 531 4.29 29.64 4.78
C ILE A 531 4.82 30.93 5.41
N ALA A 532 3.92 31.81 5.83
CA ALA A 532 4.28 33.01 6.53
C ALA A 532 4.67 32.76 7.99
N ALA A 533 5.43 33.67 8.59
CA ALA A 533 5.69 33.67 10.03
C ALA A 533 4.36 33.66 10.82
N GLY A 534 4.30 32.84 11.88
CA GLY A 534 3.08 32.63 12.67
C GLY A 534 2.15 31.54 12.11
N SER A 535 2.42 30.98 10.93
CA SER A 535 1.71 29.82 10.41
C SER A 535 2.04 28.58 11.21
N ARG A 536 1.12 27.63 11.22
CA ARG A 536 1.25 26.36 11.93
C ARG A 536 1.22 25.18 10.95
N VAL A 537 2.13 24.26 11.13
CA VAL A 537 2.05 22.93 10.50
C VAL A 537 1.38 21.97 11.48
N ILE A 538 0.53 21.10 10.94
CA ILE A 538 -0.28 20.17 11.74
C ILE A 538 -0.21 18.80 11.10
N VAL A 539 -0.06 17.77 11.93
CA VAL A 539 -0.28 16.39 11.55
C VAL A 539 -1.51 15.84 12.28
N LYS A 540 -2.43 15.24 11.52
CA LYS A 540 -3.62 14.58 12.04
C LYS A 540 -3.67 13.16 11.53
N GLY A 541 -4.06 12.22 12.37
CA GLY A 541 -4.15 10.83 11.93
C GLY A 541 -4.76 9.92 12.97
N ALA A 542 -4.52 8.61 12.81
CA ALA A 542 -5.00 7.61 13.74
C ALA A 542 -4.06 6.40 13.80
N LEU A 543 -4.13 5.70 14.93
CA LEU A 543 -3.51 4.41 15.17
C LEU A 543 -4.59 3.33 15.29
N ASP A 544 -4.26 2.08 14.98
CA ASP A 544 -5.13 0.91 15.04
C ASP A 544 -4.47 -0.21 15.87
N ASN A 545 -4.84 -0.30 17.13
CA ASN A 545 -4.40 -1.36 18.04
C ASN A 545 -5.44 -2.49 18.16
N SER A 546 -6.17 -2.79 17.10
CA SER A 546 -7.16 -3.86 17.09
C SER A 546 -6.67 -5.12 16.40
N VAL A 547 -7.43 -6.19 16.56
CA VAL A 547 -7.22 -7.46 15.84
C VAL A 547 -7.42 -7.33 14.33
N SER A 548 -8.08 -6.27 13.85
CA SER A 548 -8.32 -6.01 12.43
C SER A 548 -7.10 -5.38 11.73
N ASN A 549 -6.10 -4.94 12.47
CA ASN A 549 -4.83 -4.49 11.92
C ASN A 549 -3.90 -5.71 11.71
N PRO A 550 -3.63 -6.13 10.45
CA PRO A 550 -2.84 -7.33 10.17
C PRO A 550 -1.37 -7.21 10.58
N THR A 551 -0.88 -5.99 10.80
CA THR A 551 0.51 -5.72 11.22
C THR A 551 0.65 -5.58 12.73
N ASN A 552 -0.46 -5.55 13.49
CA ASN A 552 -0.41 -5.43 14.95
C ASN A 552 0.03 -6.73 15.62
N PRO A 553 1.19 -6.76 16.30
CA PRO A 553 1.70 -8.00 16.89
C PRO A 553 0.92 -8.45 18.13
N ASP A 554 0.28 -7.52 18.85
CA ASP A 554 -0.46 -7.81 20.10
C ASP A 554 -1.56 -6.76 20.34
N PRO A 555 -2.81 -7.05 19.95
CA PRO A 555 -3.93 -6.12 20.12
C PRO A 555 -4.41 -5.99 21.58
N ASP A 556 -4.11 -6.96 22.45
CA ASP A 556 -4.58 -6.97 23.83
C ASP A 556 -3.71 -6.13 24.78
N ARG A 557 -2.60 -5.61 24.27
CA ARG A 557 -1.66 -4.81 25.05
C ARG A 557 -1.94 -3.32 24.94
N VAL A 558 -1.85 -2.62 26.07
CA VAL A 558 -1.73 -1.16 26.10
C VAL A 558 -0.30 -0.78 25.67
N ILE A 559 -0.17 0.15 24.76
CA ILE A 559 1.11 0.53 24.15
C ILE A 559 1.47 1.95 24.54
N SER A 560 2.65 2.12 25.12
CA SER A 560 3.21 3.43 25.42
C SER A 560 3.89 4.04 24.20
N PHE A 561 4.02 5.35 24.20
CA PHE A 561 4.88 6.05 23.27
C PHE A 561 6.32 5.61 23.45
N GLY A 562 6.99 5.31 22.33
CA GLY A 562 8.41 4.93 22.31
C GLY A 562 8.95 4.82 20.88
N LEU A 563 10.27 4.61 20.78
CA LEU A 563 11.00 4.61 19.52
C LEU A 563 11.17 3.22 18.93
N GLU A 564 11.00 2.18 19.75
CA GLU A 564 11.14 0.79 19.33
C GLU A 564 9.93 0.32 18.52
N SER A 565 10.11 -0.59 17.59
CA SER A 565 9.05 -1.04 16.67
C SER A 565 7.84 -1.64 17.39
N TRP A 566 8.03 -2.29 18.53
CA TRP A 566 6.94 -2.86 19.34
C TRP A 566 6.20 -1.84 20.21
N GLU A 567 6.81 -0.67 20.46
CA GLU A 567 6.15 0.51 21.00
C GLU A 567 5.37 1.23 19.91
N GLU A 568 4.89 2.44 20.16
CA GLU A 568 4.21 3.19 19.09
C GLU A 568 4.59 4.67 19.14
N MET A 569 4.60 5.29 17.98
CA MET A 569 4.83 6.71 17.84
C MET A 569 3.86 7.33 16.83
N PHE A 570 3.65 8.62 16.95
CA PHE A 570 2.90 9.42 15.99
C PHE A 570 3.68 10.69 15.73
N ALA A 571 4.42 10.72 14.62
CA ALA A 571 5.27 11.83 14.23
C ALA A 571 5.14 12.11 12.73
N GLY A 572 4.92 13.37 12.38
CA GLY A 572 5.08 13.87 11.02
C GLY A 572 6.33 14.72 10.92
N TYR A 573 6.99 14.67 9.78
CA TYR A 573 8.17 15.48 9.50
C TYR A 573 7.87 16.40 8.32
N PHE A 574 8.28 17.66 8.44
CA PHE A 574 8.22 18.65 7.39
C PHE A 574 9.64 19.09 7.04
N SER A 575 10.06 18.84 5.81
CA SER A 575 11.31 19.39 5.28
C SER A 575 11.08 20.82 4.84
N PHE A 576 11.98 21.70 5.19
CA PHE A 576 11.83 23.14 4.92
C PHE A 576 13.18 23.87 4.87
N TYR A 577 13.17 25.07 4.32
CA TYR A 577 14.21 26.07 4.52
C TYR A 577 13.58 27.42 4.86
N ALA A 578 14.30 28.23 5.66
CA ALA A 578 13.82 29.56 6.03
C ALA A 578 13.93 30.50 4.82
N ILE A 579 12.90 31.37 4.62
CA ILE A 579 12.96 32.42 3.61
C ILE A 579 13.49 33.66 4.29
N SER A 580 14.62 34.20 3.78
CA SER A 580 15.12 35.51 4.22
C SER A 580 14.11 36.60 3.84
N GLN A 581 13.68 37.40 4.82
CA GLN A 581 12.85 38.58 4.55
C GLN A 581 13.64 39.66 3.82
#